data_cc882f0ddb18793853faa05c52109e9b
#
_entry.id   cc882f0ddb18793853faa05c52109e9b
#
_cell.length_a   1.000
_cell.length_b   1.000
_cell.length_c   1.000
_cell.angle_alpha   90.00
_cell.angle_beta   90.00
_cell.angle_gamma   90.00
#
_symmetry.space_group_name_H-M   'P 1'
#
loop_
_entity.id
_entity.type
_entity.pdbx_description
1 polymer ?
#
loop_
_entity_poly.entity_id
_entity_poly.type
_entity_poly.pdbx_seq_one_letter_code
_entity_poly.pdbx_strand_id
1 'polypeptide(L)'
;MEFATELTDAISAASSEVAFGIWFLIGAALVFFMQAGFAMVETGFTRAKNAGNIIMKNLMDFCLGTIVFIFLGYGIMNSENYFFGIIGRPEYQMFTNFADFDWSNFFFQLVFCATCATIVSGAMAERTKFSMYCVYSLIISAIVYPIEAGWTWNSQGWLAQLGFIDFAGSAVIHMVGGITALVGAAILGARIGKFDKNGNPKAIPGHNITIGALGCFILWFAWYGFNGAAAGSVEEMAKILSTTTIAPAVATTTCMIFTWVKYGKPDVSMCLNASLAGLVGITAGCANVDAVGATIIGIVCGVLVVFGVWFVDNVLKVDDPVGAVAVHGFNGAWGALAVGLFDYENGVFYGGGFRQFGVQLLGVVVIGIYAAVVMAIVFTVLNKVFGLRVTAEEEIVGLDVMEHGLPSAYADFMPAGDRFYAASTGMKPMDKAPGAVPVEKAVPVTEVTPAAKAPGAAPKSEDGTKLSKVSIVCKQSKFEELKEALNEIGVSGITVTQVLGCGTQKGNAEYYRGVPVEFTLLPKIKVEVIVSAVPVSKVIEAAKQALYTGHIGDGKIFVYDVEEVVKVRTGESGFDALQDDE
;
A
#
# COMPACT_ATOMS: atom_id res chain seq x y z
N MET A 1 52.72 22.57 -24.45
CA MET A 1 52.29 21.52 -23.51
C MET A 1 51.21 22.09 -22.56
N GLU A 2 51.46 23.19 -21.91
CA GLU A 2 50.55 23.89 -20.99
C GLU A 2 49.20 24.23 -21.62
N PHE A 3 49.16 24.88 -22.80
CA PHE A 3 47.93 25.17 -23.54
C PHE A 3 47.12 23.94 -23.94
N ALA A 4 47.79 22.82 -24.28
CA ALA A 4 47.10 21.59 -24.61
C ALA A 4 46.44 20.94 -23.38
N THR A 5 47.10 21.06 -22.21
CA THR A 5 46.56 20.61 -20.93
C THR A 5 45.34 21.45 -20.51
N GLU A 6 45.47 22.79 -20.55
CA GLU A 6 44.36 23.70 -20.27
C GLU A 6 43.16 23.49 -21.15
N LEU A 7 43.37 23.24 -22.46
CA LEU A 7 42.29 22.93 -23.40
C LEU A 7 41.64 21.59 -23.09
N THR A 8 42.44 20.59 -22.75
CA THR A 8 41.91 19.25 -22.38
C THR A 8 41.10 19.34 -21.09
N ASP A 9 41.56 20.06 -20.11
CA ASP A 9 40.85 20.26 -18.83
C ASP A 9 39.55 21.05 -19.04
N ALA A 10 39.55 22.10 -19.87
CA ALA A 10 38.34 22.85 -20.21
C ALA A 10 37.29 21.99 -20.96
N ILE A 11 37.75 21.16 -21.91
CA ILE A 11 36.86 20.23 -22.62
C ILE A 11 36.31 19.18 -21.64
N SER A 12 37.11 18.64 -20.76
CA SER A 12 36.69 17.67 -19.76
C SER A 12 35.66 18.26 -18.79
N ALA A 13 35.92 19.48 -18.30
CA ALA A 13 34.97 20.18 -17.42
C ALA A 13 33.62 20.45 -18.12
N ALA A 14 33.64 20.98 -19.35
CA ALA A 14 32.42 21.23 -20.10
C ALA A 14 31.64 19.94 -20.42
N SER A 15 32.36 18.85 -20.74
CA SER A 15 31.73 17.54 -20.98
C SER A 15 31.09 16.98 -19.71
N SER A 16 31.73 17.15 -18.56
CA SER A 16 31.20 16.73 -17.26
C SER A 16 29.95 17.52 -16.88
N GLU A 17 29.97 18.83 -17.06
CA GLU A 17 28.82 19.71 -16.79
C GLU A 17 27.59 19.30 -17.61
N VAL A 18 27.75 19.05 -18.90
CA VAL A 18 26.67 18.57 -19.77
C VAL A 18 26.16 17.20 -19.32
N ALA A 19 27.05 16.26 -19.02
CA ALA A 19 26.68 14.91 -18.60
C ALA A 19 25.89 14.92 -17.28
N PHE A 20 26.35 15.70 -16.30
CA PHE A 20 25.66 15.82 -15.00
C PHE A 20 24.37 16.62 -15.11
N GLY A 21 24.28 17.62 -15.99
CA GLY A 21 23.01 18.30 -16.26
C GLY A 21 21.94 17.38 -16.84
N ILE A 22 22.33 16.50 -17.77
CA ILE A 22 21.41 15.48 -18.31
C ILE A 22 21.03 14.47 -17.23
N TRP A 23 21.99 13.99 -16.44
CA TRP A 23 21.74 13.06 -15.33
C TRP A 23 20.79 13.65 -14.28
N PHE A 24 20.94 14.92 -13.95
CA PHE A 24 20.08 15.64 -13.01
C PHE A 24 18.62 15.62 -13.46
N LEU A 25 18.37 15.90 -14.75
CA LEU A 25 17.03 15.86 -15.33
C LEU A 25 16.44 14.43 -15.39
N ILE A 26 17.26 13.44 -15.74
CA ILE A 26 16.86 12.03 -15.69
C ILE A 26 16.51 11.64 -14.26
N GLY A 27 17.33 12.03 -13.28
CA GLY A 27 17.08 11.78 -11.87
C GLY A 27 15.78 12.41 -11.40
N ALA A 28 15.50 13.66 -11.77
CA ALA A 28 14.23 14.32 -11.49
C ALA A 28 13.04 13.56 -12.13
N ALA A 29 13.18 13.07 -13.35
CA ALA A 29 12.15 12.24 -13.99
C ALA A 29 11.94 10.89 -13.27
N LEU A 30 12.99 10.28 -12.75
CA LEU A 30 12.88 9.08 -11.91
C LEU A 30 12.12 9.38 -10.61
N VAL A 31 12.36 10.54 -9.98
CA VAL A 31 11.61 10.97 -8.79
C VAL A 31 10.13 11.21 -9.11
N PHE A 32 9.80 11.82 -10.27
CA PHE A 32 8.40 11.87 -10.72
C PHE A 32 7.77 10.48 -10.79
N PHE A 33 8.50 9.49 -11.29
CA PHE A 33 7.99 8.11 -11.38
C PHE A 33 7.73 7.47 -10.01
N MET A 34 8.26 8.03 -8.90
CA MET A 34 7.88 7.62 -7.55
C MET A 34 6.38 7.79 -7.26
N GLN A 35 5.68 8.69 -7.94
CA GLN A 35 4.22 8.80 -7.79
C GLN A 35 3.50 7.49 -8.14
N ALA A 36 3.96 6.80 -9.19
CA ALA A 36 3.45 5.47 -9.53
C ALA A 36 3.80 4.43 -8.44
N GLY A 37 5.01 4.50 -7.90
CA GLY A 37 5.44 3.63 -6.82
C GLY A 37 4.60 3.79 -5.54
N PHE A 38 4.37 5.03 -5.08
CA PHE A 38 3.50 5.32 -3.94
C PHE A 38 2.06 4.87 -4.19
N ALA A 39 1.50 5.17 -5.37
CA ALA A 39 0.16 4.73 -5.73
C ALA A 39 0.02 3.19 -5.63
N MET A 40 1.03 2.43 -6.09
CA MET A 40 1.02 0.96 -6.02
C MET A 40 1.17 0.44 -4.58
N VAL A 41 2.07 1.03 -3.76
CA VAL A 41 2.24 0.66 -2.34
C VAL A 41 0.94 0.91 -1.58
N GLU A 42 0.39 2.11 -1.69
CA GLU A 42 -0.84 2.48 -0.98
C GLU A 42 -2.03 1.62 -1.42
N THR A 43 -2.20 1.43 -2.73
CA THR A 43 -3.27 0.58 -3.28
C THR A 43 -3.13 -0.85 -2.78
N GLY A 44 -1.94 -1.41 -2.81
CA GLY A 44 -1.69 -2.79 -2.39
C GLY A 44 -1.95 -3.04 -0.91
N PHE A 45 -1.63 -2.07 -0.05
CA PHE A 45 -1.74 -2.17 1.41
C PHE A 45 -3.10 -1.73 1.98
N THR A 46 -4.01 -1.29 1.14
CA THR A 46 -5.37 -0.89 1.51
C THR A 46 -6.42 -1.83 0.93
N ARG A 47 -7.70 -1.60 1.25
CA ARG A 47 -8.81 -2.44 0.77
C ARG A 47 -9.20 -2.08 -0.66
N ALA A 48 -9.53 -3.08 -1.49
CA ALA A 48 -9.85 -2.96 -2.91
C ALA A 48 -10.91 -1.91 -3.25
N LYS A 49 -11.88 -1.70 -2.37
CA LYS A 49 -12.98 -0.73 -2.53
C LYS A 49 -12.55 0.74 -2.49
N ASN A 50 -11.26 1.01 -2.28
CA ASN A 50 -10.68 2.35 -2.24
C ASN A 50 -9.52 2.52 -3.24
N ALA A 51 -9.27 1.53 -4.10
CA ALA A 51 -8.09 1.52 -4.98
C ALA A 51 -8.11 2.68 -5.99
N GLY A 52 -9.26 2.97 -6.59
CA GLY A 52 -9.45 4.09 -7.51
C GLY A 52 -9.29 5.44 -6.82
N ASN A 53 -9.82 5.60 -5.61
CA ASN A 53 -9.65 6.80 -4.79
C ASN A 53 -8.17 7.06 -4.47
N ILE A 54 -7.41 6.01 -4.14
CA ILE A 54 -5.98 6.12 -3.85
C ILE A 54 -5.18 6.57 -5.07
N ILE A 55 -5.42 5.94 -6.24
CA ILE A 55 -4.77 6.34 -7.49
C ILE A 55 -5.08 7.80 -7.81
N MET A 56 -6.34 8.22 -7.67
CA MET A 56 -6.76 9.59 -7.92
C MET A 56 -6.10 10.58 -6.96
N LYS A 57 -5.93 10.24 -5.67
CA LYS A 57 -5.20 11.06 -4.71
C LYS A 57 -3.75 11.28 -5.13
N ASN A 58 -3.03 10.20 -5.43
CA ASN A 58 -1.62 10.28 -5.84
C ASN A 58 -1.43 11.08 -7.14
N LEU A 59 -2.35 10.96 -8.10
CA LEU A 59 -2.31 11.78 -9.30
C LEU A 59 -2.53 13.27 -8.98
N MET A 60 -3.49 13.57 -8.09
CA MET A 60 -3.81 14.95 -7.74
C MET A 60 -2.75 15.62 -6.87
N ASP A 61 -2.00 14.88 -6.06
CA ASP A 61 -0.85 15.44 -5.33
C ASP A 61 0.13 16.10 -6.28
N PHE A 62 0.49 15.39 -7.34
CA PHE A 62 1.40 15.94 -8.32
C PHE A 62 0.78 17.11 -9.11
N CYS A 63 -0.46 16.94 -9.61
CA CYS A 63 -1.10 17.96 -10.44
C CYS A 63 -1.38 19.25 -9.68
N LEU A 64 -2.01 19.14 -8.50
CA LEU A 64 -2.34 20.30 -7.66
C LEU A 64 -1.09 20.90 -7.02
N GLY A 65 -0.17 20.05 -6.56
CA GLY A 65 1.12 20.47 -6.02
C GLY A 65 1.91 21.30 -7.03
N THR A 66 1.96 20.86 -8.30
CA THR A 66 2.62 21.59 -9.38
C THR A 66 2.07 23.01 -9.53
N ILE A 67 0.73 23.15 -9.52
CA ILE A 67 0.09 24.46 -9.69
C ILE A 67 0.48 25.42 -8.58
N VAL A 68 0.38 25.01 -7.31
CA VAL A 68 0.68 25.92 -6.21
C VAL A 68 2.17 26.12 -5.98
N PHE A 69 2.98 25.12 -6.31
CA PHE A 69 4.43 25.21 -6.18
C PHE A 69 5.01 26.21 -7.19
N ILE A 70 4.55 26.21 -8.44
CA ILE A 70 4.99 27.20 -9.43
C ILE A 70 4.54 28.63 -9.06
N PHE A 71 3.32 28.78 -8.51
CA PHE A 71 2.81 30.12 -8.18
C PHE A 71 3.33 30.67 -6.84
N LEU A 72 3.72 29.83 -5.90
CA LEU A 72 4.10 30.29 -4.56
C LEU A 72 5.28 29.51 -3.96
N GLY A 73 5.20 28.17 -3.92
CA GLY A 73 6.13 27.33 -3.17
C GLY A 73 7.58 27.49 -3.60
N TYR A 74 7.85 27.39 -4.90
CA TYR A 74 9.22 27.53 -5.43
C TYR A 74 9.81 28.91 -5.12
N GLY A 75 9.03 29.97 -5.30
CA GLY A 75 9.48 31.34 -5.02
C GLY A 75 9.79 31.59 -3.54
N ILE A 76 9.12 30.89 -2.61
CA ILE A 76 9.46 30.95 -1.18
C ILE A 76 10.74 30.16 -0.91
N MET A 77 10.83 28.93 -1.41
CA MET A 77 11.92 28.01 -1.13
C MET A 77 13.26 28.50 -1.66
N ASN A 78 13.28 28.98 -2.91
CA ASN A 78 14.50 29.38 -3.64
C ASN A 78 14.70 30.89 -3.69
N SER A 79 14.04 31.65 -2.82
CA SER A 79 14.18 33.10 -2.76
C SER A 79 15.63 33.53 -2.49
N GLU A 80 16.08 34.59 -3.16
CA GLU A 80 17.34 35.26 -2.84
C GLU A 80 17.20 36.23 -1.63
N ASN A 81 15.96 36.47 -1.18
CA ASN A 81 15.62 37.39 -0.11
C ASN A 81 14.95 36.67 1.06
N TYR A 82 15.75 36.19 2.00
CA TYR A 82 15.26 35.52 3.20
C TYR A 82 15.09 36.48 4.36
N PHE A 83 13.91 36.41 4.99
CA PHE A 83 13.62 37.15 6.20
C PHE A 83 14.15 36.36 7.42
N PHE A 84 15.22 36.86 8.02
CA PHE A 84 15.96 36.23 9.13
C PHE A 84 16.36 34.74 8.94
N GLY A 85 16.57 34.31 7.71
CA GLY A 85 16.87 32.91 7.40
C GLY A 85 15.69 31.95 7.60
N ILE A 86 14.47 32.45 7.93
CA ILE A 86 13.31 31.63 8.30
C ILE A 86 12.34 31.45 7.13
N ILE A 87 12.07 32.51 6.37
CA ILE A 87 11.14 32.46 5.25
C ILE A 87 11.62 33.31 4.10
N GLY A 88 11.62 32.74 2.90
CA GLY A 88 11.90 33.46 1.68
C GLY A 88 10.75 34.39 1.27
N ARG A 89 11.08 35.56 0.76
CA ARG A 89 10.09 36.42 0.11
C ARG A 89 9.66 35.74 -1.20
N PRO A 90 8.34 35.56 -1.47
CA PRO A 90 7.90 34.96 -2.72
C PRO A 90 8.49 35.69 -3.94
N GLU A 91 9.14 34.96 -4.81
CA GLU A 91 9.72 35.46 -6.06
C GLU A 91 9.07 34.77 -7.25
N TYR A 92 8.98 35.50 -8.37
CA TYR A 92 8.23 35.07 -9.54
C TYR A 92 9.09 35.09 -10.80
N GLN A 93 10.40 34.79 -10.67
CA GLN A 93 11.36 34.82 -11.78
C GLN A 93 10.94 33.93 -12.96
N MET A 94 10.28 32.79 -12.69
CA MET A 94 9.73 31.92 -13.73
C MET A 94 8.74 32.64 -14.68
N PHE A 95 8.12 33.70 -14.24
CA PHE A 95 7.19 34.51 -15.06
C PHE A 95 7.80 35.81 -15.57
N THR A 96 8.79 36.36 -14.88
CA THR A 96 9.39 37.68 -15.19
C THR A 96 10.71 37.57 -15.94
N ASN A 97 11.44 36.43 -15.80
CA ASN A 97 12.71 36.17 -16.48
C ASN A 97 12.77 34.75 -17.03
N PHE A 98 11.80 34.38 -17.87
CA PHE A 98 11.62 33.03 -18.38
C PHE A 98 12.86 32.45 -19.08
N ALA A 99 13.62 33.27 -19.78
CA ALA A 99 14.76 32.84 -20.58
C ALA A 99 15.95 32.37 -19.73
N ASP A 100 16.18 32.99 -18.56
CA ASP A 100 17.32 32.72 -17.68
C ASP A 100 16.88 31.98 -16.39
N PHE A 101 15.59 31.56 -16.33
CA PHE A 101 15.11 30.83 -15.17
C PHE A 101 15.65 29.41 -15.14
N ASP A 102 16.10 28.95 -13.96
CA ASP A 102 16.58 27.57 -13.76
C ASP A 102 15.45 26.55 -13.72
N TRP A 103 15.02 26.14 -14.91
CA TRP A 103 13.98 25.13 -15.10
C TRP A 103 14.39 23.75 -14.58
N SER A 104 15.69 23.45 -14.55
CA SER A 104 16.21 22.18 -14.05
C SER A 104 15.99 22.06 -12.55
N ASN A 105 16.40 23.07 -11.79
CA ASN A 105 16.18 23.14 -10.35
C ASN A 105 14.69 23.21 -10.01
N PHE A 106 13.90 23.96 -10.74
CA PHE A 106 12.45 24.01 -10.55
C PHE A 106 11.83 22.61 -10.66
N PHE A 107 12.13 21.88 -11.72
CA PHE A 107 11.57 20.54 -11.94
C PHE A 107 12.02 19.56 -10.85
N PHE A 108 13.28 19.61 -10.47
CA PHE A 108 13.82 18.77 -9.38
C PHE A 108 13.13 19.07 -8.04
N GLN A 109 13.03 20.33 -7.65
CA GLN A 109 12.40 20.71 -6.38
C GLN A 109 10.89 20.41 -6.36
N LEU A 110 10.22 20.51 -7.51
CA LEU A 110 8.80 20.18 -7.65
C LEU A 110 8.53 18.71 -7.33
N VAL A 111 9.31 17.78 -7.88
CA VAL A 111 9.09 16.34 -7.68
C VAL A 111 9.41 15.92 -6.24
N PHE A 112 10.30 16.62 -5.56
CA PHE A 112 10.59 16.44 -4.13
C PHE A 112 9.44 16.95 -3.26
N CYS A 113 8.89 18.13 -3.58
CA CYS A 113 7.71 18.68 -2.92
C CYS A 113 6.52 17.72 -3.01
N ALA A 114 6.24 17.19 -4.20
CA ALA A 114 5.16 16.24 -4.44
C ALA A 114 5.36 14.96 -3.60
N THR A 115 6.59 14.48 -3.46
CA THR A 115 6.90 13.30 -2.62
C THR A 115 6.54 13.55 -1.15
N CYS A 116 6.85 14.71 -0.59
CA CYS A 116 6.48 15.06 0.79
C CYS A 116 4.95 15.02 1.01
N ALA A 117 4.17 15.59 0.08
CA ALA A 117 2.71 15.60 0.15
C ALA A 117 2.11 14.19 0.04
N THR A 118 2.64 13.36 -0.88
CA THR A 118 2.17 11.99 -1.14
C THR A 118 2.32 11.08 0.09
N ILE A 119 3.38 11.20 0.88
CA ILE A 119 3.60 10.41 2.10
C ILE A 119 2.40 10.47 3.04
N VAL A 120 1.73 11.60 3.15
CA VAL A 120 0.58 11.80 4.04
C VAL A 120 -0.64 11.01 3.60
N SER A 121 -0.78 10.79 2.28
CA SER A 121 -1.90 10.06 1.68
C SER A 121 -2.13 8.69 2.31
N GLY A 122 -1.06 7.92 2.50
CA GLY A 122 -1.15 6.54 2.97
C GLY A 122 -1.70 6.39 4.39
N ALA A 123 -1.27 7.25 5.31
CA ALA A 123 -1.73 7.20 6.70
C ALA A 123 -3.20 7.62 6.86
N MET A 124 -3.71 8.42 5.96
CA MET A 124 -5.09 8.93 5.98
C MET A 124 -6.03 8.17 5.02
N ALA A 125 -5.55 7.12 4.38
CA ALA A 125 -6.28 6.35 3.39
C ALA A 125 -7.58 5.72 3.93
N GLU A 126 -8.53 5.47 3.03
CA GLU A 126 -9.81 4.77 3.23
C GLU A 126 -10.92 5.53 3.98
N ARG A 127 -10.64 6.71 4.58
CA ARG A 127 -11.62 7.44 5.40
C ARG A 127 -11.56 8.96 5.27
N THR A 128 -10.65 9.52 4.47
CA THR A 128 -10.53 10.97 4.25
C THR A 128 -11.38 11.40 3.07
N LYS A 129 -12.12 12.50 3.21
CA LYS A 129 -12.82 13.13 2.08
C LYS A 129 -11.81 13.56 1.01
N PHE A 130 -12.06 13.22 -0.24
CA PHE A 130 -11.17 13.56 -1.35
C PHE A 130 -10.94 15.07 -1.49
N SER A 131 -11.99 15.88 -1.33
CA SER A 131 -11.87 17.34 -1.37
C SER A 131 -10.92 17.89 -0.30
N MET A 132 -10.96 17.35 0.92
CA MET A 132 -10.08 17.79 2.00
C MET A 132 -8.65 17.30 1.78
N TYR A 133 -8.49 16.13 1.18
CA TYR A 133 -7.21 15.66 0.70
C TYR A 133 -6.55 16.68 -0.25
N CYS A 134 -7.27 17.10 -1.28
CA CYS A 134 -6.78 18.12 -2.21
C CYS A 134 -6.36 19.41 -1.50
N VAL A 135 -7.16 19.89 -0.53
CA VAL A 135 -6.86 21.15 0.17
C VAL A 135 -5.59 21.05 1.01
N TYR A 136 -5.42 20.00 1.81
CA TYR A 136 -4.21 19.92 2.63
C TYR A 136 -2.95 19.65 1.80
N SER A 137 -3.04 18.88 0.71
CA SER A 137 -1.94 18.69 -0.23
C SER A 137 -1.48 20.01 -0.85
N LEU A 138 -2.44 20.86 -1.26
CA LEU A 138 -2.15 22.23 -1.71
C LEU A 138 -1.39 23.03 -0.64
N ILE A 139 -1.81 22.99 0.63
CA ILE A 139 -1.18 23.73 1.73
C ILE A 139 0.25 23.21 1.98
N ILE A 140 0.45 21.88 1.97
CA ILE A 140 1.78 21.30 2.11
C ILE A 140 2.71 21.82 1.02
N SER A 141 2.27 21.75 -0.23
CA SER A 141 3.08 22.09 -1.39
C SER A 141 3.32 23.60 -1.55
N ALA A 142 2.38 24.44 -1.09
CA ALA A 142 2.50 25.90 -1.21
C ALA A 142 3.29 26.53 -0.05
N ILE A 143 3.22 25.98 1.15
CA ILE A 143 3.67 26.67 2.38
C ILE A 143 4.54 25.78 3.26
N VAL A 144 4.05 24.59 3.65
CA VAL A 144 4.70 23.82 4.71
C VAL A 144 6.07 23.33 4.26
N TYR A 145 6.11 22.59 3.17
CA TYR A 145 7.35 22.09 2.59
C TYR A 145 8.29 23.21 2.13
N PRO A 146 7.86 24.24 1.35
CA PRO A 146 8.77 25.25 0.87
C PRO A 146 9.50 26.04 1.97
N ILE A 147 8.85 26.30 3.09
CA ILE A 147 9.46 27.05 4.19
C ILE A 147 10.57 26.24 4.85
N GLU A 148 10.32 25.00 5.24
CA GLU A 148 11.30 24.19 5.97
C GLU A 148 12.39 23.64 5.04
N ALA A 149 12.06 23.31 3.79
CA ALA A 149 13.05 22.94 2.79
C ALA A 149 14.04 24.08 2.50
N GLY A 150 13.52 25.32 2.49
CA GLY A 150 14.35 26.49 2.38
C GLY A 150 15.28 26.71 3.56
N TRP A 151 14.94 26.28 4.78
CA TRP A 151 15.88 26.32 5.91
C TRP A 151 17.13 25.48 5.70
N THR A 152 16.96 24.37 4.99
CA THR A 152 18.00 23.36 4.80
C THR A 152 18.77 23.52 3.48
N TRP A 153 18.06 23.81 2.39
CA TRP A 153 18.64 23.76 1.04
C TRP A 153 18.86 25.13 0.41
N ASN A 154 18.29 26.20 0.96
CA ASN A 154 18.65 27.56 0.54
C ASN A 154 19.90 28.02 1.32
N SER A 155 20.88 28.59 0.60
CA SER A 155 22.13 29.10 1.22
C SER A 155 21.91 30.16 2.30
N GLN A 156 20.79 30.88 2.25
CA GLN A 156 20.39 31.86 3.26
C GLN A 156 19.53 31.23 4.40
N GLY A 157 19.17 29.97 4.27
CA GLY A 157 18.42 29.23 5.31
C GLY A 157 19.24 29.07 6.58
N TRP A 158 18.63 29.28 7.73
CA TRP A 158 19.34 29.28 9.01
C TRP A 158 19.93 27.92 9.38
N LEU A 159 19.30 26.80 8.99
CA LEU A 159 19.84 25.45 9.20
C LEU A 159 21.04 25.17 8.29
N ALA A 160 20.95 25.59 7.01
CA ALA A 160 22.08 25.52 6.09
C ALA A 160 23.30 26.27 6.62
N GLN A 161 23.09 27.48 7.15
CA GLN A 161 24.15 28.30 7.73
C GLN A 161 24.76 27.69 9.02
N LEU A 162 24.00 26.88 9.76
CA LEU A 162 24.51 26.14 10.91
C LEU A 162 25.30 24.88 10.49
N GLY A 163 25.20 24.45 9.24
CA GLY A 163 25.80 23.24 8.71
C GLY A 163 24.98 21.98 8.94
N PHE A 164 23.64 22.11 8.97
CA PHE A 164 22.75 20.94 8.94
C PHE A 164 22.90 20.22 7.59
N ILE A 165 23.09 18.92 7.63
CA ILE A 165 23.29 18.08 6.45
C ILE A 165 22.06 17.18 6.28
N ASP A 166 21.36 17.36 5.18
CA ASP A 166 20.30 16.46 4.70
C ASP A 166 20.39 16.43 3.17
N PHE A 167 21.24 15.54 2.64
CA PHE A 167 21.64 15.56 1.22
C PHE A 167 20.43 15.49 0.28
N ALA A 168 19.51 14.56 0.55
CA ALA A 168 18.36 14.35 -0.32
C ALA A 168 17.00 14.28 0.44
N GLY A 169 16.93 14.59 1.74
CA GLY A 169 15.67 14.85 2.42
C GLY A 169 15.13 13.77 3.37
N SER A 170 16.00 13.09 4.14
CA SER A 170 15.50 12.22 5.23
C SER A 170 14.61 12.99 6.20
N ALA A 171 15.02 14.20 6.63
CA ALA A 171 14.21 15.06 7.48
C ALA A 171 13.24 15.91 6.65
N VAL A 172 13.77 16.67 5.69
CA VAL A 172 13.02 17.67 4.91
C VAL A 172 11.81 17.07 4.17
N ILE A 173 11.91 15.86 3.65
CA ILE A 173 10.83 15.23 2.89
C ILE A 173 10.13 14.17 3.74
N HIS A 174 10.92 13.19 4.21
CA HIS A 174 10.35 11.99 4.79
C HIS A 174 9.87 12.20 6.22
N MET A 175 10.67 12.81 7.07
CA MET A 175 10.22 13.09 8.45
C MET A 175 9.06 14.07 8.48
N VAL A 176 9.10 15.13 7.66
CA VAL A 176 8.00 16.11 7.54
C VAL A 176 6.71 15.41 7.08
N GLY A 177 6.78 14.63 5.99
CA GLY A 177 5.64 13.84 5.53
C GLY A 177 5.12 12.85 6.58
N GLY A 178 6.02 12.12 7.25
CA GLY A 178 5.67 11.14 8.27
C GLY A 178 5.06 11.74 9.56
N ILE A 179 5.55 12.89 10.02
CA ILE A 179 4.98 13.63 11.16
C ILE A 179 3.62 14.21 10.78
N THR A 180 3.51 14.79 9.59
CA THR A 180 2.23 15.27 9.05
C THR A 180 1.20 14.14 8.96
N ALA A 181 1.63 12.97 8.49
CA ALA A 181 0.82 11.75 8.44
C ALA A 181 0.32 11.32 9.83
N LEU A 182 1.20 11.35 10.84
CA LEU A 182 0.84 11.03 12.22
C LEU A 182 -0.21 11.98 12.78
N VAL A 183 0.01 13.28 12.64
CA VAL A 183 -0.90 14.33 13.12
C VAL A 183 -2.25 14.23 12.40
N GLY A 184 -2.23 14.07 11.07
CA GLY A 184 -3.43 13.93 10.25
C GLY A 184 -4.24 12.70 10.63
N ALA A 185 -3.60 11.53 10.74
CA ALA A 185 -4.26 10.28 11.12
C ALA A 185 -4.83 10.32 12.54
N ALA A 186 -4.15 10.98 13.49
CA ALA A 186 -4.63 11.15 14.86
C ALA A 186 -5.89 12.03 14.92
N ILE A 187 -5.94 13.14 14.17
CA ILE A 187 -7.11 14.05 14.14
C ILE A 187 -8.29 13.41 13.37
N LEU A 188 -7.99 12.70 12.28
CA LEU A 188 -8.98 12.01 11.44
C LEU A 188 -9.66 10.84 12.18
N GLY A 189 -8.92 10.16 13.05
CA GLY A 189 -9.34 8.97 13.77
C GLY A 189 -9.14 7.67 12.96
N ALA A 190 -9.28 6.54 13.64
CA ALA A 190 -9.04 5.22 13.09
C ALA A 190 -10.16 4.75 12.16
N ARG A 191 -9.83 3.87 11.20
CA ARG A 191 -10.83 3.15 10.35
C ARG A 191 -11.79 2.34 11.21
N ILE A 192 -13.00 2.20 10.73
CA ILE A 192 -14.01 1.35 11.38
C ILE A 192 -13.46 -0.08 11.52
N GLY A 193 -13.45 -0.58 12.76
CA GLY A 193 -12.97 -1.92 13.08
C GLY A 193 -11.46 -2.06 13.30
N LYS A 194 -10.67 -0.97 13.23
CA LYS A 194 -9.22 -1.01 13.51
C LYS A 194 -8.90 -1.36 14.96
N PHE A 195 -9.67 -0.89 15.90
CA PHE A 195 -9.49 -1.18 17.32
C PHE A 195 -10.71 -1.90 17.91
N ASP A 196 -10.46 -2.84 18.83
CA ASP A 196 -11.51 -3.48 19.60
C ASP A 196 -12.03 -2.57 20.74
N LYS A 197 -13.00 -3.06 21.51
CA LYS A 197 -13.60 -2.30 22.64
C LYS A 197 -12.59 -1.98 23.76
N ASN A 198 -11.47 -2.73 23.82
CA ASN A 198 -10.40 -2.53 24.79
C ASN A 198 -9.25 -1.66 24.23
N GLY A 199 -9.39 -1.17 23.00
CA GLY A 199 -8.37 -0.39 22.32
C GLY A 199 -7.21 -1.22 21.75
N ASN A 200 -7.34 -2.55 21.62
CA ASN A 200 -6.33 -3.36 20.98
C ASN A 200 -6.45 -3.28 19.46
N PRO A 201 -5.33 -3.14 18.72
CA PRO A 201 -5.39 -3.05 17.28
C PRO A 201 -5.80 -4.39 16.65
N LYS A 202 -6.64 -4.32 15.62
CA LYS A 202 -6.98 -5.42 14.73
C LYS A 202 -6.29 -5.24 13.40
N ALA A 203 -5.84 -6.35 12.80
CA ALA A 203 -5.28 -6.32 11.46
C ALA A 203 -6.37 -6.03 10.42
N ILE A 204 -6.08 -5.07 9.52
CA ILE A 204 -6.84 -4.82 8.31
C ILE A 204 -5.87 -5.03 7.15
N PRO A 205 -5.76 -6.26 6.62
CA PRO A 205 -4.80 -6.58 5.56
C PRO A 205 -5.09 -5.81 4.28
N GLY A 206 -4.02 -5.47 3.55
CA GLY A 206 -4.13 -4.97 2.20
C GLY A 206 -4.68 -6.04 1.25
N HIS A 207 -5.34 -5.59 0.19
CA HIS A 207 -6.00 -6.52 -0.73
C HIS A 207 -5.06 -7.15 -1.76
N ASN A 208 -3.89 -6.52 -2.02
CA ASN A 208 -2.96 -7.00 -3.05
C ASN A 208 -1.50 -6.67 -2.73
N ILE A 209 -0.87 -7.54 -1.94
CA ILE A 209 0.53 -7.38 -1.54
C ILE A 209 1.48 -7.41 -2.75
N THR A 210 1.12 -8.10 -3.85
CA THR A 210 1.94 -8.14 -5.07
C THR A 210 2.03 -6.76 -5.74
N ILE A 211 0.92 -6.01 -5.81
CA ILE A 211 0.93 -4.63 -6.29
C ILE A 211 1.75 -3.75 -5.34
N GLY A 212 1.59 -3.92 -4.02
CA GLY A 212 2.41 -3.21 -3.04
C GLY A 212 3.91 -3.49 -3.20
N ALA A 213 4.29 -4.74 -3.46
CA ALA A 213 5.67 -5.12 -3.74
C ALA A 213 6.21 -4.47 -5.02
N LEU A 214 5.42 -4.46 -6.10
CA LEU A 214 5.79 -3.76 -7.33
C LEU A 214 6.05 -2.27 -7.05
N GLY A 215 5.20 -1.63 -6.26
CA GLY A 215 5.39 -0.25 -5.82
C GLY A 215 6.72 -0.04 -5.09
N CYS A 216 7.09 -0.93 -4.17
CA CYS A 216 8.38 -0.86 -3.48
C CYS A 216 9.57 -0.98 -4.43
N PHE A 217 9.53 -1.85 -5.45
CA PHE A 217 10.59 -1.96 -6.46
C PHE A 217 10.68 -0.70 -7.32
N ILE A 218 9.55 -0.13 -7.72
CA ILE A 218 9.52 1.15 -8.46
C ILE A 218 10.14 2.26 -7.62
N LEU A 219 9.77 2.37 -6.35
CA LEU A 219 10.33 3.36 -5.44
C LEU A 219 11.82 3.17 -5.25
N TRP A 220 12.30 1.94 -5.05
CA TRP A 220 13.74 1.69 -4.91
C TRP A 220 14.52 2.08 -6.17
N PHE A 221 14.03 1.69 -7.33
CA PHE A 221 14.67 2.06 -8.60
C PHE A 221 14.72 3.58 -8.79
N ALA A 222 13.61 4.26 -8.54
CA ALA A 222 13.53 5.71 -8.65
C ALA A 222 14.39 6.43 -7.59
N TRP A 223 14.70 5.77 -6.46
CA TRP A 223 15.56 6.33 -5.41
C TRP A 223 17.00 6.54 -5.85
N TYR A 224 17.46 5.84 -6.86
CA TYR A 224 18.76 6.13 -7.48
C TYR A 224 18.79 7.53 -8.12
N GLY A 225 17.69 7.97 -8.68
CA GLY A 225 17.51 9.36 -9.11
C GLY A 225 17.35 10.30 -7.93
N PHE A 226 16.54 9.90 -6.94
CA PHE A 226 16.26 10.71 -5.75
C PHE A 226 17.53 11.10 -5.00
N ASN A 227 18.39 10.15 -4.70
CA ASN A 227 19.66 10.39 -4.00
C ASN A 227 20.78 10.80 -4.95
N GLY A 228 20.83 10.25 -6.17
CA GLY A 228 21.98 10.40 -7.04
C GLY A 228 21.93 11.58 -8.00
N ALA A 229 20.77 12.22 -8.20
CA ALA A 229 20.64 13.29 -9.19
C ALA A 229 21.57 14.47 -8.94
N ALA A 230 21.74 14.87 -7.68
CA ALA A 230 22.55 16.03 -7.28
C ALA A 230 24.06 15.73 -7.11
N ALA A 231 24.54 14.54 -7.54
CA ALA A 231 25.95 14.20 -7.49
C ALA A 231 26.80 15.13 -8.38
N GLY A 232 27.92 15.61 -7.84
CA GLY A 232 28.84 16.51 -8.55
C GLY A 232 29.93 15.79 -9.36
N SER A 233 30.09 14.47 -9.18
CA SER A 233 31.07 13.65 -9.91
C SER A 233 30.59 12.22 -10.11
N VAL A 234 31.18 11.50 -11.07
CA VAL A 234 30.88 10.07 -11.31
C VAL A 234 31.24 9.22 -10.09
N GLU A 235 32.32 9.55 -9.41
CA GLU A 235 32.77 8.86 -8.21
C GLU A 235 31.79 9.06 -7.05
N GLU A 236 31.36 10.29 -6.81
CA GLU A 236 30.32 10.60 -5.81
C GLU A 236 29.00 9.91 -6.15
N MET A 237 28.57 9.97 -7.41
CA MET A 237 27.37 9.26 -7.86
C MET A 237 27.45 7.76 -7.60
N ALA A 238 28.57 7.11 -7.96
CA ALA A 238 28.76 5.68 -7.72
C ALA A 238 28.69 5.33 -6.22
N LYS A 239 29.26 6.18 -5.36
CA LYS A 239 29.19 6.05 -3.90
C LYS A 239 27.76 6.18 -3.40
N ILE A 240 27.04 7.23 -3.83
CA ILE A 240 25.63 7.46 -3.46
C ILE A 240 24.74 6.28 -3.87
N LEU A 241 24.88 5.77 -5.10
CA LEU A 241 24.11 4.61 -5.57
C LEU A 241 24.45 3.35 -4.77
N SER A 242 25.71 3.19 -4.35
CA SER A 242 26.15 2.06 -3.54
C SER A 242 25.54 2.11 -2.13
N THR A 243 25.61 3.25 -1.43
CA THR A 243 25.03 3.41 -0.10
C THR A 243 23.50 3.29 -0.13
N THR A 244 22.87 3.83 -1.18
CA THR A 244 21.43 3.71 -1.45
C THR A 244 21.00 2.25 -1.75
N THR A 245 21.92 1.38 -2.14
CA THR A 245 21.68 -0.06 -2.30
C THR A 245 21.91 -0.83 -1.01
N ILE A 246 23.01 -0.52 -0.29
CA ILE A 246 23.41 -1.26 0.93
C ILE A 246 22.37 -1.11 2.04
N ALA A 247 22.01 0.12 2.39
CA ALA A 247 21.15 0.37 3.55
C ALA A 247 19.76 -0.31 3.43
N PRO A 248 19.00 -0.19 2.34
CA PRO A 248 17.72 -0.87 2.23
C PRO A 248 17.83 -2.40 2.13
N ALA A 249 18.88 -2.94 1.50
CA ALA A 249 19.10 -4.38 1.45
C ALA A 249 19.35 -4.94 2.86
N VAL A 250 20.18 -4.26 3.65
CA VAL A 250 20.44 -4.62 5.04
C VAL A 250 19.20 -4.45 5.91
N ALA A 251 18.45 -3.36 5.75
CA ALA A 251 17.22 -3.11 6.50
C ALA A 251 16.17 -4.20 6.25
N THR A 252 15.96 -4.58 5.00
CA THR A 252 15.04 -5.65 4.60
C THR A 252 15.46 -6.98 5.21
N THR A 253 16.73 -7.34 5.10
CA THR A 253 17.27 -8.59 5.65
C THR A 253 17.17 -8.62 7.17
N THR A 254 17.49 -7.53 7.85
CA THR A 254 17.36 -7.40 9.30
C THR A 254 15.90 -7.55 9.75
N CYS A 255 14.97 -6.89 9.07
CA CYS A 255 13.54 -7.01 9.34
C CYS A 255 13.04 -8.44 9.11
N MET A 256 13.47 -9.09 8.03
CA MET A 256 13.13 -10.48 7.74
C MET A 256 13.57 -11.40 8.89
N ILE A 257 14.82 -11.31 9.32
CA ILE A 257 15.35 -12.11 10.42
C ILE A 257 14.59 -11.81 11.72
N PHE A 258 14.40 -10.53 12.04
CA PHE A 258 13.71 -10.09 13.25
C PHE A 258 12.27 -10.61 13.31
N THR A 259 11.50 -10.46 12.23
CA THR A 259 10.11 -10.92 12.17
C THR A 259 10.03 -12.44 12.16
N TRP A 260 10.96 -13.12 11.51
CA TRP A 260 11.06 -14.58 11.52
C TRP A 260 11.28 -15.15 12.92
N VAL A 261 12.25 -14.59 13.65
CA VAL A 261 12.53 -15.00 15.04
C VAL A 261 11.34 -14.69 15.96
N LYS A 262 10.74 -13.50 15.81
CA LYS A 262 9.66 -13.04 16.70
C LYS A 262 8.32 -13.72 16.45
N TYR A 263 7.96 -13.96 15.17
CA TYR A 263 6.63 -14.46 14.78
C TYR A 263 6.64 -15.88 14.21
N GLY A 264 7.81 -16.51 14.10
CA GLY A 264 7.97 -17.86 13.54
C GLY A 264 7.95 -17.92 12.01
N LYS A 265 7.59 -16.82 11.34
CA LYS A 265 7.61 -16.65 9.87
C LYS A 265 8.03 -15.22 9.52
N PRO A 266 8.73 -15.01 8.38
CA PRO A 266 9.03 -13.66 7.92
C PRO A 266 7.75 -12.95 7.47
N ASP A 267 7.59 -11.69 7.88
CA ASP A 267 6.44 -10.85 7.47
C ASP A 267 6.77 -10.10 6.19
N VAL A 268 6.10 -10.46 5.09
CA VAL A 268 6.33 -9.87 3.77
C VAL A 268 6.05 -8.38 3.76
N SER A 269 4.94 -7.94 4.38
CA SER A 269 4.54 -6.53 4.38
C SER A 269 5.51 -5.66 5.18
N MET A 270 6.05 -6.20 6.29
CA MET A 270 7.07 -5.52 7.08
C MET A 270 8.41 -5.46 6.35
N CYS A 271 8.80 -6.51 5.61
CA CYS A 271 10.01 -6.50 4.78
C CYS A 271 9.92 -5.46 3.65
N LEU A 272 8.75 -5.31 3.02
CA LEU A 272 8.52 -4.26 2.03
C LEU A 272 8.64 -2.87 2.66
N ASN A 273 8.04 -2.64 3.82
CA ASN A 273 8.20 -1.38 4.55
C ASN A 273 9.65 -1.15 5.00
N ALA A 274 10.39 -2.21 5.36
CA ALA A 274 11.80 -2.09 5.75
C ALA A 274 12.70 -1.69 4.60
N SER A 275 12.41 -2.13 3.37
CA SER A 275 13.14 -1.67 2.19
C SER A 275 13.02 -0.15 2.00
N LEU A 276 11.80 0.38 2.15
CA LEU A 276 11.55 1.82 2.10
C LEU A 276 12.17 2.55 3.30
N ALA A 277 12.09 1.97 4.50
CA ALA A 277 12.71 2.55 5.70
C ALA A 277 14.23 2.68 5.57
N GLY A 278 14.89 1.69 4.99
CA GLY A 278 16.34 1.73 4.70
C GLY A 278 16.69 2.80 3.67
N LEU A 279 15.87 2.96 2.62
CA LEU A 279 16.00 4.03 1.63
C LEU A 279 15.86 5.41 2.29
N VAL A 280 14.82 5.60 3.10
CA VAL A 280 14.59 6.84 3.86
C VAL A 280 15.76 7.15 4.81
N GLY A 281 16.22 6.14 5.55
CA GLY A 281 17.28 6.31 6.54
C GLY A 281 18.63 6.68 5.95
N ILE A 282 18.94 6.24 4.73
CA ILE A 282 20.22 6.58 4.07
C ILE A 282 20.20 7.93 3.36
N THR A 283 19.00 8.46 3.05
CA THR A 283 18.81 9.61 2.16
C THR A 283 19.56 10.87 2.61
N ALA A 284 19.59 11.18 3.92
CA ALA A 284 20.33 12.34 4.42
C ALA A 284 21.85 12.21 4.28
N GLY A 285 22.36 11.00 4.46
CA GLY A 285 23.79 10.74 4.52
C GLY A 285 24.36 9.99 3.32
N CYS A 286 23.60 9.78 2.25
CA CYS A 286 24.00 8.91 1.15
C CYS A 286 25.34 9.30 0.50
N ALA A 287 25.69 10.59 0.49
CA ALA A 287 26.96 11.13 0.04
C ALA A 287 28.04 11.18 1.15
N ASN A 288 27.63 11.16 2.42
CA ASN A 288 28.49 11.48 3.56
C ASN A 288 28.90 10.27 4.40
N VAL A 289 28.34 9.09 4.17
CA VAL A 289 28.67 7.89 4.93
C VAL A 289 29.37 6.85 4.06
N ASP A 290 30.17 5.99 4.68
CA ASP A 290 30.79 4.84 4.02
C ASP A 290 29.89 3.58 4.09
N ALA A 291 30.40 2.46 3.58
CA ALA A 291 29.66 1.20 3.57
C ALA A 291 29.34 0.66 4.98
N VAL A 292 30.20 0.96 5.98
CA VAL A 292 29.97 0.54 7.38
C VAL A 292 28.83 1.37 7.98
N GLY A 293 28.87 2.70 7.81
CA GLY A 293 27.81 3.60 8.22
C GLY A 293 26.48 3.22 7.57
N ALA A 294 26.45 3.01 6.24
CA ALA A 294 25.26 2.59 5.51
C ALA A 294 24.70 1.25 6.02
N THR A 295 25.56 0.29 6.36
CA THR A 295 25.16 -1.01 6.93
C THR A 295 24.50 -0.83 8.31
N ILE A 296 25.10 -0.04 9.20
CA ILE A 296 24.54 0.20 10.55
C ILE A 296 23.22 0.97 10.45
N ILE A 297 23.15 1.98 9.58
CA ILE A 297 21.90 2.70 9.30
C ILE A 297 20.82 1.71 8.89
N GLY A 298 21.11 0.80 7.96
CA GLY A 298 20.18 -0.22 7.50
C GLY A 298 19.72 -1.17 8.62
N ILE A 299 20.64 -1.66 9.47
CA ILE A 299 20.28 -2.53 10.61
C ILE A 299 19.27 -1.82 11.53
N VAL A 300 19.53 -0.57 11.89
CA VAL A 300 18.64 0.20 12.76
C VAL A 300 17.28 0.42 12.08
N CYS A 301 17.26 0.78 10.80
CA CYS A 301 16.01 0.96 10.04
C CYS A 301 15.15 -0.30 10.03
N GLY A 302 15.77 -1.47 9.83
CA GLY A 302 15.06 -2.76 9.80
C GLY A 302 14.36 -3.12 11.12
N VAL A 303 14.93 -2.74 12.27
CA VAL A 303 14.32 -2.93 13.58
C VAL A 303 13.35 -1.79 13.90
N LEU A 304 13.74 -0.55 13.61
CA LEU A 304 12.98 0.65 13.96
C LEU A 304 11.62 0.69 13.24
N VAL A 305 11.53 0.23 12.00
CA VAL A 305 10.24 0.19 11.28
C VAL A 305 9.25 -0.77 11.95
N VAL A 306 9.71 -1.94 12.41
CA VAL A 306 8.83 -2.90 13.12
C VAL A 306 8.37 -2.34 14.46
N PHE A 307 9.31 -1.77 15.22
CA PHE A 307 8.99 -1.11 16.48
C PHE A 307 8.06 0.10 16.27
N GLY A 308 8.34 0.91 15.25
CA GLY A 308 7.55 2.10 14.94
C GLY A 308 6.09 1.79 14.60
N VAL A 309 5.85 0.78 13.75
CA VAL A 309 4.48 0.32 13.46
C VAL A 309 3.79 -0.18 14.72
N TRP A 310 4.47 -0.99 15.52
CA TRP A 310 3.93 -1.44 16.80
C TRP A 310 3.62 -0.28 17.74
N PHE A 311 4.51 0.71 17.84
CA PHE A 311 4.35 1.87 18.72
C PHE A 311 3.17 2.75 18.30
N VAL A 312 3.02 3.02 17.01
CA VAL A 312 1.88 3.80 16.46
C VAL A 312 0.56 3.09 16.74
N ASP A 313 0.48 1.78 16.46
CA ASP A 313 -0.74 0.99 16.66
C ASP A 313 -1.06 0.74 18.14
N ASN A 314 -0.07 0.39 18.97
CA ASN A 314 -0.32 -0.09 20.33
C ASN A 314 -0.19 0.97 21.42
N VAL A 315 0.68 1.97 21.24
CA VAL A 315 0.93 3.02 22.23
C VAL A 315 0.17 4.29 21.87
N LEU A 316 0.37 4.80 20.65
CA LEU A 316 -0.30 6.04 20.22
C LEU A 316 -1.76 5.81 19.84
N LYS A 317 -2.17 4.57 19.55
CA LYS A 317 -3.52 4.21 19.10
C LYS A 317 -3.95 4.99 17.84
N VAL A 318 -3.01 5.22 16.93
CA VAL A 318 -3.24 5.87 15.65
C VAL A 318 -3.27 4.81 14.56
N ASP A 319 -4.24 4.90 13.66
CA ASP A 319 -4.39 3.99 12.53
C ASP A 319 -3.63 4.53 11.31
N ASP A 320 -2.53 3.87 10.98
CA ASP A 320 -1.73 4.12 9.79
C ASP A 320 -1.81 2.89 8.86
N PRO A 321 -2.66 2.93 7.82
CA PRO A 321 -2.90 1.80 6.93
C PRO A 321 -1.66 1.21 6.26
N VAL A 322 -0.72 2.06 5.86
CA VAL A 322 0.45 1.65 5.06
C VAL A 322 1.77 1.63 5.85
N GLY A 323 1.80 2.24 7.04
CA GLY A 323 2.99 2.36 7.86
C GLY A 323 3.85 3.58 7.53
N ALA A 324 3.27 4.60 6.92
CA ALA A 324 3.96 5.82 6.52
C ALA A 324 4.68 6.51 7.69
N VAL A 325 4.07 6.55 8.87
CA VAL A 325 4.67 7.16 10.07
C VAL A 325 5.96 6.46 10.47
N ALA A 326 5.95 5.13 10.51
CA ALA A 326 7.13 4.36 10.89
C ALA A 326 8.22 4.42 9.81
N VAL A 327 7.84 4.28 8.53
CA VAL A 327 8.77 4.32 7.39
C VAL A 327 9.39 5.69 7.23
N HIS A 328 8.57 6.74 7.19
CA HIS A 328 9.05 8.08 6.82
C HIS A 328 9.33 8.95 8.04
N GLY A 329 8.48 8.96 9.06
CA GLY A 329 8.65 9.78 10.25
C GLY A 329 9.83 9.35 11.12
N PHE A 330 9.82 8.09 11.57
CA PHE A 330 10.86 7.62 12.49
C PHE A 330 12.19 7.36 11.78
N ASN A 331 12.17 6.74 10.60
CA ASN A 331 13.40 6.47 9.87
C ASN A 331 13.95 7.72 9.16
N GLY A 332 13.11 8.72 8.85
CA GLY A 332 13.57 10.03 8.41
C GLY A 332 14.34 10.78 9.51
N ALA A 333 13.77 10.81 10.71
CA ALA A 333 14.46 11.38 11.87
C ALA A 333 15.78 10.64 12.17
N TRP A 334 15.76 9.30 12.14
CA TRP A 334 16.96 8.49 12.32
C TRP A 334 18.01 8.78 11.25
N GLY A 335 17.63 8.85 9.96
CA GLY A 335 18.56 9.10 8.86
C GLY A 335 19.29 10.43 9.00
N ALA A 336 18.58 11.51 9.36
CA ALA A 336 19.19 12.80 9.62
C ALA A 336 20.12 12.78 10.84
N LEU A 337 19.73 12.11 11.94
CA LEU A 337 20.61 11.95 13.11
C LEU A 337 21.84 11.09 12.80
N ALA A 338 21.70 10.08 11.97
CA ALA A 338 22.75 9.17 11.59
C ALA A 338 23.91 9.87 10.85
N VAL A 339 23.65 10.96 10.13
CA VAL A 339 24.70 11.80 9.55
C VAL A 339 25.65 12.31 10.64
N GLY A 340 25.11 12.82 11.75
CA GLY A 340 25.94 13.30 12.85
C GLY A 340 26.79 12.22 13.51
N LEU A 341 26.40 10.95 13.36
CA LEU A 341 27.14 9.80 13.89
C LEU A 341 28.17 9.24 12.89
N PHE A 342 27.78 9.11 11.61
CA PHE A 342 28.48 8.32 10.60
C PHE A 342 29.06 9.14 9.43
N ASP A 343 28.91 10.47 9.41
CA ASP A 343 29.64 11.31 8.47
C ASP A 343 31.13 11.04 8.60
N TYR A 344 31.78 10.66 7.48
CA TYR A 344 33.19 10.23 7.51
C TYR A 344 34.17 11.36 7.76
N GLU A 345 33.73 12.64 7.68
CA GLU A 345 34.57 13.82 8.00
C GLU A 345 34.29 14.35 9.42
N ASN A 346 33.00 14.50 9.78
CA ASN A 346 32.56 15.22 10.96
C ASN A 346 31.73 14.37 11.95
N GLY A 347 31.53 13.09 11.65
CA GLY A 347 30.73 12.20 12.48
C GLY A 347 31.41 11.79 13.78
N VAL A 348 30.61 11.53 14.80
CA VAL A 348 31.08 11.12 16.14
C VAL A 348 32.00 9.90 16.05
N PHE A 349 31.62 8.88 15.29
CA PHE A 349 32.38 7.63 15.18
C PHE A 349 33.63 7.75 14.31
N TYR A 350 33.83 8.84 13.58
CA TYR A 350 35.00 9.13 12.75
C TYR A 350 35.91 10.22 13.37
N GLY A 351 35.65 10.59 14.62
CA GLY A 351 36.50 11.53 15.35
C GLY A 351 36.13 12.99 15.19
N GLY A 352 35.03 13.34 14.50
CA GLY A 352 34.57 14.71 14.29
C GLY A 352 33.93 15.37 15.53
N GLY A 353 33.80 14.63 16.64
CA GLY A 353 33.18 15.12 17.86
C GLY A 353 31.67 15.28 17.77
N PHE A 354 31.06 15.91 18.77
CA PHE A 354 29.59 15.98 18.89
C PHE A 354 28.94 17.20 18.21
N ARG A 355 29.74 18.07 17.57
CA ARG A 355 29.17 19.30 16.97
C ARG A 355 28.16 18.97 15.88
N GLN A 356 28.52 18.13 14.90
CA GLN A 356 27.65 17.76 13.80
C GLN A 356 26.40 17.03 14.32
N PHE A 357 26.55 16.11 15.27
CA PHE A 357 25.40 15.45 15.89
C PHE A 357 24.45 16.44 16.57
N GLY A 358 24.99 17.46 17.26
CA GLY A 358 24.18 18.52 17.88
C GLY A 358 23.40 19.34 16.85
N VAL A 359 24.01 19.67 15.70
CA VAL A 359 23.33 20.38 14.60
C VAL A 359 22.23 19.51 13.99
N GLN A 360 22.51 18.22 13.75
CA GLN A 360 21.51 17.28 13.23
C GLN A 360 20.33 17.11 14.21
N LEU A 361 20.61 16.96 15.49
CA LEU A 361 19.57 16.85 16.51
C LEU A 361 18.68 18.11 16.56
N LEU A 362 19.30 19.30 16.52
CA LEU A 362 18.58 20.57 16.50
C LEU A 362 17.67 20.66 15.27
N GLY A 363 18.19 20.34 14.07
CA GLY A 363 17.43 20.34 12.83
C GLY A 363 16.23 19.39 12.90
N VAL A 364 16.45 18.12 13.29
CA VAL A 364 15.38 17.12 13.44
C VAL A 364 14.30 17.60 14.42
N VAL A 365 14.67 18.15 15.57
CA VAL A 365 13.70 18.64 16.56
C VAL A 365 12.90 19.82 16.02
N VAL A 366 13.57 20.81 15.44
CA VAL A 366 12.87 22.04 14.99
C VAL A 366 12.00 21.80 13.77
N ILE A 367 12.49 21.05 12.77
CA ILE A 367 11.70 20.66 11.59
C ILE A 367 10.49 19.82 12.04
N GLY A 368 10.70 18.87 12.96
CA GLY A 368 9.64 18.03 13.50
C GLY A 368 8.56 18.82 14.24
N ILE A 369 8.94 19.76 15.11
CA ILE A 369 8.01 20.65 15.83
C ILE A 369 7.25 21.53 14.83
N TYR A 370 7.94 22.10 13.85
CA TYR A 370 7.32 22.94 12.82
C TYR A 370 6.24 22.15 12.06
N ALA A 371 6.58 21.00 11.52
CA ALA A 371 5.63 20.14 10.79
C ALA A 371 4.43 19.76 11.67
N ALA A 372 4.68 19.32 12.91
CA ALA A 372 3.63 18.92 13.85
C ALA A 372 2.68 20.07 14.18
N VAL A 373 3.22 21.25 14.52
CA VAL A 373 2.41 22.39 14.97
C VAL A 373 1.60 22.97 13.80
N VAL A 374 2.26 23.22 12.66
CA VAL A 374 1.58 23.82 11.51
C VAL A 374 0.48 22.89 11.00
N MET A 375 0.77 21.60 10.84
CA MET A 375 -0.21 20.66 10.35
C MET A 375 -1.30 20.32 11.37
N ALA A 376 -1.03 20.38 12.67
CA ALA A 376 -2.08 20.29 13.68
C ALA A 376 -3.08 21.44 13.57
N ILE A 377 -2.60 22.66 13.29
CA ILE A 377 -3.47 23.82 13.04
C ILE A 377 -4.28 23.58 11.78
N VAL A 378 -3.62 23.23 10.66
CA VAL A 378 -4.27 23.01 9.36
C VAL A 378 -5.35 21.94 9.46
N PHE A 379 -5.01 20.74 9.95
CA PHE A 379 -5.99 19.65 10.06
C PHE A 379 -7.12 19.95 11.05
N THR A 380 -6.82 20.65 12.15
CA THR A 380 -7.87 21.05 13.11
C THR A 380 -8.84 22.04 12.49
N VAL A 381 -8.35 23.03 11.74
CA VAL A 381 -9.19 24.01 11.03
C VAL A 381 -10.04 23.30 9.98
N LEU A 382 -9.42 22.50 9.12
CA LEU A 382 -10.13 21.75 8.08
C LEU A 382 -11.19 20.82 8.67
N ASN A 383 -10.87 20.13 9.78
CA ASN A 383 -11.82 19.24 10.44
C ASN A 383 -13.01 19.99 11.04
N LYS A 384 -12.77 21.14 11.68
CA LYS A 384 -13.83 21.93 12.30
C LYS A 384 -14.73 22.65 11.30
N VAL A 385 -14.17 23.13 10.17
CA VAL A 385 -14.91 23.94 9.19
C VAL A 385 -15.62 23.06 8.16
N PHE A 386 -14.93 22.04 7.63
CA PHE A 386 -15.42 21.23 6.50
C PHE A 386 -15.63 19.74 6.84
N GLY A 387 -15.06 19.27 7.96
CA GLY A 387 -15.00 17.85 8.31
C GLY A 387 -14.02 17.08 7.42
N LEU A 388 -12.97 16.53 8.00
CA LEU A 388 -11.94 15.76 7.27
C LEU A 388 -12.44 14.38 6.87
N ARG A 389 -13.26 13.74 7.73
CA ARG A 389 -13.66 12.35 7.59
C ARG A 389 -14.94 12.20 6.80
N VAL A 390 -15.01 11.16 5.99
CA VAL A 390 -16.24 10.67 5.36
C VAL A 390 -17.21 10.10 6.40
N THR A 391 -18.48 9.91 6.04
CA THR A 391 -19.46 9.28 6.92
C THR A 391 -19.14 7.78 7.11
N ALA A 392 -19.71 7.16 8.14
CA ALA A 392 -19.54 5.73 8.38
C ALA A 392 -20.08 4.88 7.22
N GLU A 393 -21.15 5.32 6.59
CA GLU A 393 -21.73 4.64 5.42
C GLU A 393 -20.77 4.67 4.23
N GLU A 394 -20.23 5.84 3.90
CA GLU A 394 -19.25 6.02 2.82
C GLU A 394 -17.97 5.17 3.05
N GLU A 395 -17.48 5.14 4.30
CA GLU A 395 -16.32 4.31 4.65
C GLU A 395 -16.62 2.80 4.51
N ILE A 396 -17.84 2.35 4.87
CA ILE A 396 -18.25 0.95 4.75
C ILE A 396 -18.43 0.55 3.28
N VAL A 397 -19.06 1.39 2.49
CA VAL A 397 -19.27 1.16 1.05
C VAL A 397 -17.95 1.18 0.30
N GLY A 398 -17.15 2.20 0.51
CA GLY A 398 -15.86 2.44 -0.16
C GLY A 398 -15.85 3.73 -0.96
N LEU A 399 -14.67 4.36 -0.98
CA LEU A 399 -14.51 5.70 -1.54
C LEU A 399 -14.48 5.71 -3.08
N ASP A 400 -14.21 4.57 -3.72
CA ASP A 400 -14.27 4.47 -5.19
C ASP A 400 -15.68 4.79 -5.68
N VAL A 401 -16.68 4.19 -5.06
CA VAL A 401 -18.10 4.42 -5.40
C VAL A 401 -18.55 5.80 -4.92
N MET A 402 -18.30 6.11 -3.66
CA MET A 402 -18.91 7.27 -2.99
C MET A 402 -18.30 8.61 -3.41
N GLU A 403 -16.99 8.66 -3.65
CA GLU A 403 -16.30 9.92 -4.00
C GLU A 403 -16.10 10.07 -5.52
N HIS A 404 -16.05 8.96 -6.27
CA HIS A 404 -15.71 8.99 -7.71
C HIS A 404 -16.76 8.35 -8.61
N GLY A 405 -17.82 7.74 -8.07
CA GLY A 405 -18.80 7.00 -8.87
C GLY A 405 -18.20 5.81 -9.61
N LEU A 406 -17.05 5.30 -9.16
CA LEU A 406 -16.35 4.17 -9.76
C LEU A 406 -16.79 2.87 -9.10
N PRO A 407 -17.57 2.01 -9.77
CA PRO A 407 -18.10 0.79 -9.16
C PRO A 407 -17.00 -0.17 -8.70
N SER A 408 -15.91 -0.25 -9.46
CA SER A 408 -14.70 -0.99 -9.10
C SER A 408 -13.51 -0.46 -9.90
N ALA A 409 -12.34 -0.37 -9.26
CA ALA A 409 -11.08 -0.14 -9.97
C ALA A 409 -10.59 -1.40 -10.73
N TYR A 410 -11.21 -2.55 -10.47
CA TYR A 410 -10.91 -3.83 -11.12
C TYR A 410 -12.13 -4.30 -11.87
N ALA A 411 -12.05 -4.39 -13.21
CA ALA A 411 -13.12 -4.92 -14.05
C ALA A 411 -13.46 -6.35 -13.61
N ASP A 412 -14.77 -6.63 -13.49
CA ASP A 412 -15.35 -7.95 -13.18
C ASP A 412 -14.91 -8.61 -11.86
N PHE A 413 -14.16 -7.91 -11.02
CA PHE A 413 -13.62 -8.46 -9.76
C PHE A 413 -14.61 -8.33 -8.57
N MET A 414 -15.49 -7.34 -8.62
CA MET A 414 -16.53 -7.12 -7.62
C MET A 414 -17.90 -7.15 -8.31
N PRO A 415 -18.82 -8.04 -7.92
CA PRO A 415 -20.17 -7.95 -8.39
C PRO A 415 -20.76 -6.60 -7.94
N ALA A 416 -20.96 -5.70 -8.86
CA ALA A 416 -21.74 -4.49 -8.60
C ALA A 416 -23.19 -4.93 -8.38
N GLY A 417 -23.60 -5.03 -7.13
CA GLY A 417 -25.02 -5.20 -6.84
C GLY A 417 -25.77 -3.96 -7.33
N ASP A 418 -26.93 -4.14 -8.00
CA ASP A 418 -27.76 -3.08 -8.57
C ASP A 418 -28.04 -1.90 -7.62
N ARG A 419 -27.98 -2.15 -6.33
CA ARG A 419 -28.16 -1.14 -5.27
C ARG A 419 -27.00 -0.12 -5.20
N PHE A 420 -25.77 -0.52 -5.52
CA PHE A 420 -24.61 0.39 -5.52
C PHE A 420 -24.63 1.35 -6.71
N TYR A 421 -25.10 0.88 -7.86
CA TYR A 421 -25.26 1.73 -9.04
C TYR A 421 -26.28 2.84 -8.81
N ALA A 422 -27.41 2.51 -8.19
CA ALA A 422 -28.46 3.47 -7.88
C ALA A 422 -28.02 4.54 -6.85
N ALA A 423 -27.24 4.14 -5.84
CA ALA A 423 -26.77 5.06 -4.81
C ALA A 423 -25.68 6.02 -5.31
N SER A 424 -24.78 5.56 -6.20
CA SER A 424 -23.63 6.35 -6.66
C SER A 424 -23.95 7.31 -7.81
N THR A 425 -24.93 6.99 -8.64
CA THR A 425 -25.20 7.78 -9.86
C THR A 425 -26.42 8.69 -9.75
N GLY A 426 -27.19 8.60 -8.65
CA GLY A 426 -28.48 9.27 -8.53
C GLY A 426 -29.51 8.82 -9.58
N MET A 427 -29.17 7.81 -10.38
CA MET A 427 -30.07 7.20 -11.33
C MET A 427 -31.08 6.35 -10.55
N LYS A 428 -32.35 6.60 -10.80
CA LYS A 428 -33.39 5.67 -10.36
C LYS A 428 -33.05 4.30 -10.93
N PRO A 429 -33.28 3.20 -10.15
CA PRO A 429 -33.10 1.86 -10.68
C PRO A 429 -33.77 1.77 -12.05
N MET A 430 -33.04 1.21 -13.03
CA MET A 430 -33.61 1.00 -14.35
C MET A 430 -34.85 0.09 -14.19
N ASP A 431 -36.01 0.67 -14.30
CA ASP A 431 -37.29 -0.02 -14.12
C ASP A 431 -37.54 -1.14 -15.13
N LYS A 432 -36.66 -1.34 -16.10
CA LYS A 432 -36.82 -2.39 -17.11
C LYS A 432 -35.47 -2.83 -17.69
N ALA A 433 -34.98 -3.97 -17.25
CA ALA A 433 -34.24 -4.83 -18.16
C ALA A 433 -35.19 -5.25 -19.32
N PRO A 434 -34.74 -5.32 -20.59
CA PRO A 434 -35.55 -5.83 -21.67
C PRO A 434 -36.03 -7.24 -21.31
N GLY A 435 -37.36 -7.39 -21.09
CA GLY A 435 -37.98 -8.65 -20.68
C GLY A 435 -38.37 -8.77 -19.20
N ALA A 436 -38.03 -7.79 -18.35
CA ALA A 436 -38.48 -7.80 -16.96
C ALA A 436 -39.99 -7.56 -16.89
N VAL A 437 -40.72 -8.49 -16.26
CA VAL A 437 -42.16 -8.33 -15.96
C VAL A 437 -42.27 -7.28 -14.84
N PRO A 438 -43.11 -6.21 -14.99
CA PRO A 438 -43.36 -5.26 -13.93
C PRO A 438 -43.78 -5.95 -12.64
N VAL A 439 -43.29 -5.49 -11.48
CA VAL A 439 -43.63 -6.06 -10.14
C VAL A 439 -45.17 -6.14 -9.93
N GLU A 440 -45.91 -5.21 -10.49
CA GLU A 440 -47.40 -5.19 -10.48
C GLU A 440 -48.04 -6.35 -11.27
N LYS A 441 -47.30 -7.00 -12.15
CA LYS A 441 -47.70 -8.19 -12.93
C LYS A 441 -47.00 -9.47 -12.48
N ALA A 442 -46.08 -9.37 -11.50
CA ALA A 442 -45.55 -10.56 -10.85
C ALA A 442 -46.71 -11.23 -10.09
N VAL A 443 -47.01 -12.45 -10.46
CA VAL A 443 -47.98 -13.23 -9.70
C VAL A 443 -47.45 -13.35 -8.28
N PRO A 444 -48.15 -12.80 -7.26
CA PRO A 444 -47.70 -13.00 -5.89
C PRO A 444 -47.68 -14.51 -5.65
N VAL A 445 -46.57 -15.01 -5.12
CA VAL A 445 -46.54 -16.38 -4.56
C VAL A 445 -47.35 -16.32 -3.27
N THR A 446 -48.67 -16.38 -3.42
CA THR A 446 -49.61 -16.15 -2.32
C THR A 446 -49.91 -17.40 -1.53
N GLU A 447 -49.53 -18.56 -1.97
CA GLU A 447 -49.61 -19.78 -1.17
C GLU A 447 -48.52 -20.74 -1.64
N VAL A 448 -47.50 -20.91 -0.83
CA VAL A 448 -46.91 -22.23 -0.72
C VAL A 448 -48.04 -23.06 -0.13
N THR A 449 -48.83 -23.73 -0.97
CA THR A 449 -49.65 -24.82 -0.51
C THR A 449 -48.75 -25.68 0.33
N PRO A 450 -49.08 -25.99 1.62
CA PRO A 450 -48.29 -26.90 2.39
C PRO A 450 -48.08 -28.12 1.52
N ALA A 451 -46.83 -28.44 1.19
CA ALA A 451 -46.52 -29.57 0.34
C ALA A 451 -47.42 -30.73 0.79
N ALA A 452 -48.29 -31.15 -0.07
CA ALA A 452 -48.96 -32.43 0.08
C ALA A 452 -47.83 -33.38 0.46
N LYS A 453 -48.00 -34.11 1.59
CA LYS A 453 -47.05 -35.06 2.18
C LYS A 453 -45.93 -35.40 1.23
N ALA A 454 -44.69 -35.18 1.66
CA ALA A 454 -43.52 -35.47 0.86
C ALA A 454 -43.77 -36.67 -0.02
N PRO A 455 -43.68 -36.56 -1.35
CA PRO A 455 -43.81 -37.70 -2.22
C PRO A 455 -42.84 -38.75 -1.70
N GLY A 456 -43.32 -39.93 -1.44
CA GLY A 456 -42.44 -41.03 -1.10
C GLY A 456 -41.44 -41.19 -2.22
N ALA A 457 -40.15 -41.29 -1.88
CA ALA A 457 -38.99 -41.55 -2.71
C ALA A 457 -38.90 -40.67 -3.97
N ALA A 458 -37.72 -39.98 -4.15
CA ALA A 458 -37.35 -39.32 -5.40
C ALA A 458 -37.72 -40.20 -6.61
N PRO A 459 -38.14 -39.58 -7.73
CA PRO A 459 -38.47 -40.34 -8.92
C PRO A 459 -37.26 -41.23 -9.23
N LYS A 460 -37.54 -42.51 -9.31
CA LYS A 460 -36.57 -43.48 -9.82
C LYS A 460 -36.50 -43.24 -11.31
N SER A 461 -35.29 -43.31 -11.91
CA SER A 461 -35.18 -43.47 -13.34
C SER A 461 -36.13 -44.62 -13.80
N GLU A 462 -36.49 -44.66 -15.07
CA GLU A 462 -37.42 -45.72 -15.59
C GLU A 462 -36.92 -47.14 -15.26
N ASP A 463 -35.59 -47.32 -15.04
CA ASP A 463 -34.96 -48.54 -14.60
C ASP A 463 -34.89 -48.74 -13.06
N GLY A 464 -35.38 -47.79 -12.28
CA GLY A 464 -35.42 -47.83 -10.82
C GLY A 464 -34.14 -47.40 -10.09
N THR A 465 -33.14 -46.84 -10.76
CA THR A 465 -31.87 -46.40 -10.19
C THR A 465 -32.00 -45.02 -9.56
N LYS A 466 -31.59 -44.88 -8.30
CA LYS A 466 -31.65 -43.61 -7.56
C LYS A 466 -30.46 -42.73 -7.87
N LEU A 467 -30.70 -41.49 -8.31
CA LEU A 467 -29.65 -40.47 -8.49
C LEU A 467 -29.38 -39.77 -7.17
N SER A 468 -28.10 -39.66 -6.81
CA SER A 468 -27.66 -38.97 -5.59
C SER A 468 -26.49 -38.05 -5.84
N LYS A 469 -26.56 -36.83 -5.31
CA LYS A 469 -25.44 -35.88 -5.28
C LYS A 469 -24.75 -35.97 -3.93
N VAL A 470 -23.44 -36.21 -3.95
CA VAL A 470 -22.60 -36.17 -2.77
C VAL A 470 -21.74 -34.90 -2.82
N SER A 471 -21.92 -34.03 -1.84
CA SER A 471 -21.16 -32.77 -1.71
C SER A 471 -20.21 -32.88 -0.52
N ILE A 472 -18.92 -32.74 -0.78
CA ILE A 472 -17.82 -32.95 0.19
C ILE A 472 -17.11 -31.62 0.38
N VAL A 473 -17.14 -31.05 1.57
CA VAL A 473 -16.38 -29.85 1.92
C VAL A 473 -15.15 -30.24 2.72
N CYS A 474 -13.96 -29.97 2.19
CA CYS A 474 -12.69 -30.39 2.81
C CYS A 474 -11.58 -29.33 2.67
N LYS A 475 -10.39 -29.62 3.26
CA LYS A 475 -9.18 -28.81 3.07
C LYS A 475 -8.68 -28.93 1.64
N GLN A 476 -8.21 -27.84 1.06
CA GLN A 476 -7.63 -27.83 -0.29
C GLN A 476 -6.42 -28.80 -0.41
N SER A 477 -5.61 -28.91 0.64
CA SER A 477 -4.44 -29.79 0.66
C SER A 477 -4.76 -31.28 0.58
N LYS A 478 -6.02 -31.68 0.77
CA LYS A 478 -6.51 -33.06 0.71
C LYS A 478 -7.26 -33.39 -0.59
N PHE A 479 -7.21 -32.50 -1.56
CA PHE A 479 -7.96 -32.65 -2.80
C PHE A 479 -7.47 -33.81 -3.66
N GLU A 480 -6.16 -33.92 -3.86
CA GLU A 480 -5.60 -34.97 -4.73
C GLU A 480 -5.86 -36.37 -4.14
N GLU A 481 -5.67 -36.52 -2.82
CA GLU A 481 -5.99 -37.78 -2.12
C GLU A 481 -7.48 -38.15 -2.27
N LEU A 482 -8.37 -37.19 -2.14
CA LEU A 482 -9.81 -37.39 -2.32
C LEU A 482 -10.15 -37.77 -3.76
N LYS A 483 -9.56 -37.09 -4.74
CA LYS A 483 -9.76 -37.32 -6.16
C LYS A 483 -9.30 -38.73 -6.55
N GLU A 484 -8.13 -39.15 -6.11
CA GLU A 484 -7.64 -40.52 -6.33
C GLU A 484 -8.59 -41.57 -5.74
N ALA A 485 -9.01 -41.39 -4.47
CA ALA A 485 -9.91 -42.31 -3.81
C ALA A 485 -11.30 -42.40 -4.49
N LEU A 486 -11.80 -41.30 -5.06
CA LEU A 486 -13.04 -41.28 -5.83
C LEU A 486 -12.88 -41.99 -7.20
N ASN A 487 -11.76 -41.79 -7.86
CA ASN A 487 -11.44 -42.46 -9.14
C ASN A 487 -11.32 -43.97 -8.97
N GLU A 488 -10.71 -44.47 -7.88
CA GLU A 488 -10.56 -45.88 -7.58
C GLU A 488 -11.89 -46.64 -7.45
N ILE A 489 -12.94 -45.93 -7.02
CA ILE A 489 -14.30 -46.48 -6.92
C ILE A 489 -15.15 -46.25 -8.18
N GLY A 490 -14.57 -45.68 -9.25
CA GLY A 490 -15.24 -45.47 -10.54
C GLY A 490 -16.03 -44.17 -10.64
N VAL A 491 -15.71 -43.15 -9.83
CA VAL A 491 -16.29 -41.81 -9.91
C VAL A 491 -15.33 -40.89 -10.62
N SER A 492 -15.56 -40.61 -11.92
CA SER A 492 -14.72 -39.76 -12.78
C SER A 492 -15.22 -38.31 -12.91
N GLY A 493 -16.55 -38.11 -12.88
CA GLY A 493 -17.18 -36.79 -13.02
C GLY A 493 -17.19 -36.02 -11.70
N ILE A 494 -16.26 -35.04 -11.52
CA ILE A 494 -16.08 -34.28 -10.29
C ILE A 494 -16.19 -32.79 -10.59
N THR A 495 -17.07 -32.08 -9.85
CA THR A 495 -17.13 -30.60 -9.88
C THR A 495 -16.48 -30.04 -8.63
N VAL A 496 -15.56 -29.08 -8.78
CA VAL A 496 -14.81 -28.48 -7.68
C VAL A 496 -15.07 -26.98 -7.60
N THR A 497 -15.43 -26.50 -6.42
CA THR A 497 -15.65 -25.07 -6.13
C THR A 497 -14.79 -24.66 -4.94
N GLN A 498 -14.08 -23.54 -5.04
CA GLN A 498 -13.41 -22.94 -3.90
C GLN A 498 -14.45 -22.27 -3.00
N VAL A 499 -14.38 -22.54 -1.70
CA VAL A 499 -15.31 -21.98 -0.71
C VAL A 499 -14.54 -21.50 0.52
N LEU A 500 -15.11 -20.54 1.23
CA LEU A 500 -14.61 -20.10 2.51
C LEU A 500 -15.50 -20.69 3.61
N GLY A 501 -14.88 -21.35 4.59
CA GLY A 501 -15.56 -21.98 5.71
C GLY A 501 -15.30 -21.26 7.03
N CYS A 502 -16.37 -20.99 7.79
CA CYS A 502 -16.31 -20.54 9.17
C CYS A 502 -16.75 -21.67 10.11
N GLY A 503 -16.05 -21.90 11.20
CA GLY A 503 -16.38 -22.95 12.16
C GLY A 503 -15.47 -22.94 13.38
N THR A 504 -15.52 -24.03 14.18
CA THR A 504 -14.71 -24.18 15.39
C THR A 504 -13.21 -24.35 15.12
N GLN A 505 -12.81 -24.61 13.87
CA GLN A 505 -11.41 -24.65 13.49
C GLN A 505 -10.86 -23.22 13.47
N LYS A 506 -9.98 -22.89 14.41
CA LYS A 506 -9.16 -21.68 14.36
C LYS A 506 -7.96 -21.95 13.48
N GLY A 507 -7.66 -21.04 12.54
CA GLY A 507 -6.39 -21.06 11.80
C GLY A 507 -5.20 -20.89 12.73
N ASN A 508 -4.00 -21.22 12.26
CA ASN A 508 -2.76 -20.83 12.94
C ASN A 508 -2.74 -19.31 13.03
N ALA A 509 -2.28 -18.78 14.16
CA ALA A 509 -2.12 -17.34 14.31
C ALA A 509 -1.14 -16.84 13.24
N GLU A 510 -1.65 -16.10 12.27
CA GLU A 510 -0.83 -15.36 11.32
C GLU A 510 -0.74 -13.91 11.78
N TYR A 511 0.36 -13.25 11.44
CA TYR A 511 0.59 -11.87 11.84
C TYR A 511 0.64 -10.99 10.58
N TYR A 512 -0.06 -9.88 10.63
CA TYR A 512 0.06 -8.81 9.65
C TYR A 512 0.56 -7.55 10.36
N ARG A 513 1.76 -7.09 10.01
CA ARG A 513 2.41 -5.91 10.63
C ARG A 513 2.51 -6.03 12.16
N GLY A 514 2.78 -7.24 12.64
CA GLY A 514 2.92 -7.54 14.06
C GLY A 514 1.61 -7.69 14.85
N VAL A 515 0.46 -7.56 14.18
CA VAL A 515 -0.88 -7.77 14.76
C VAL A 515 -1.39 -9.15 14.37
N PRO A 516 -1.87 -9.98 15.33
CA PRO A 516 -2.46 -11.27 14.98
C PRO A 516 -3.70 -11.10 14.10
N VAL A 517 -3.77 -11.87 13.02
CA VAL A 517 -4.92 -11.93 12.12
C VAL A 517 -5.83 -13.07 12.58
N GLU A 518 -7.03 -12.76 13.02
CA GLU A 518 -8.05 -13.78 13.25
C GLU A 518 -8.74 -14.11 11.91
N PHE A 519 -8.32 -15.19 11.26
CA PHE A 519 -9.05 -15.71 10.12
C PHE A 519 -10.33 -16.37 10.60
N THR A 520 -11.45 -15.69 10.45
CA THR A 520 -12.79 -16.25 10.69
C THR A 520 -13.25 -17.14 9.54
N LEU A 521 -12.67 -16.98 8.35
CA LEU A 521 -12.94 -17.73 7.14
C LEU A 521 -11.69 -18.46 6.66
N LEU A 522 -11.74 -19.77 6.61
CA LEU A 522 -10.65 -20.62 6.13
C LEU A 522 -10.92 -21.07 4.69
N PRO A 523 -9.91 -21.07 3.80
CA PRO A 523 -10.04 -21.59 2.45
C PRO A 523 -10.31 -23.11 2.51
N LYS A 524 -11.35 -23.54 1.83
CA LYS A 524 -11.77 -24.92 1.64
C LYS A 524 -12.17 -25.16 0.20
N ILE A 525 -12.34 -26.40 -0.17
CA ILE A 525 -12.95 -26.78 -1.42
C ILE A 525 -14.24 -27.56 -1.15
N LYS A 526 -15.19 -27.39 -2.06
CA LYS A 526 -16.40 -28.18 -2.14
C LYS A 526 -16.30 -29.04 -3.40
N VAL A 527 -16.26 -30.32 -3.21
CA VAL A 527 -16.25 -31.34 -4.27
C VAL A 527 -17.64 -31.93 -4.38
N GLU A 528 -18.23 -31.90 -5.55
CA GLU A 528 -19.56 -32.41 -5.83
C GLU A 528 -19.49 -33.49 -6.90
N VAL A 529 -20.10 -34.63 -6.61
CA VAL A 529 -20.23 -35.77 -7.52
C VAL A 529 -21.69 -36.21 -7.57
N ILE A 530 -22.15 -36.61 -8.74
CA ILE A 530 -23.46 -37.22 -8.92
C ILE A 530 -23.24 -38.70 -9.22
N VAL A 531 -23.86 -39.57 -8.46
CA VAL A 531 -23.68 -41.03 -8.56
C VAL A 531 -25.03 -41.73 -8.67
N SER A 532 -25.02 -42.83 -9.36
CA SER A 532 -26.16 -43.74 -9.50
C SER A 532 -25.73 -45.18 -9.36
N ALA A 533 -24.84 -45.68 -10.24
CA ALA A 533 -24.30 -47.05 -10.19
C ALA A 533 -23.39 -47.29 -8.99
N VAL A 534 -22.59 -46.29 -8.62
CA VAL A 534 -21.70 -46.37 -7.42
C VAL A 534 -22.56 -46.07 -6.18
N PRO A 535 -22.59 -47.01 -5.20
CA PRO A 535 -23.35 -46.79 -3.98
C PRO A 535 -22.83 -45.60 -3.18
N VAL A 536 -23.73 -44.72 -2.71
CA VAL A 536 -23.37 -43.53 -1.89
C VAL A 536 -22.52 -43.92 -0.67
N SER A 537 -22.78 -45.07 -0.07
CA SER A 537 -21.98 -45.60 1.06
C SER A 537 -20.51 -45.81 0.71
N LYS A 538 -20.18 -46.27 -0.50
CA LYS A 538 -18.79 -46.39 -0.98
C LYS A 538 -18.12 -45.04 -1.18
N VAL A 539 -18.84 -44.06 -1.73
CA VAL A 539 -18.34 -42.70 -1.88
C VAL A 539 -18.03 -42.06 -0.53
N ILE A 540 -18.92 -42.23 0.46
CA ILE A 540 -18.72 -41.73 1.82
C ILE A 540 -17.50 -42.43 2.47
N GLU A 541 -17.36 -43.72 2.31
CA GLU A 541 -16.24 -44.48 2.88
C GLU A 541 -14.89 -44.06 2.28
N ALA A 542 -14.80 -43.96 0.95
CA ALA A 542 -13.59 -43.49 0.24
C ALA A 542 -13.24 -42.06 0.67
N ALA A 543 -14.23 -41.16 0.72
CA ALA A 543 -13.98 -39.80 1.16
C ALA A 543 -13.55 -39.70 2.64
N LYS A 544 -14.13 -40.52 3.52
CA LYS A 544 -13.70 -40.58 4.93
C LYS A 544 -12.27 -41.07 5.06
N GLN A 545 -11.87 -42.11 4.35
CA GLN A 545 -10.51 -42.65 4.39
C GLN A 545 -9.49 -41.62 3.89
N ALA A 546 -9.76 -40.94 2.77
CA ALA A 546 -8.87 -39.93 2.19
C ALA A 546 -8.74 -38.66 3.05
N LEU A 547 -9.82 -38.25 3.71
CA LEU A 547 -9.87 -36.97 4.40
C LEU A 547 -9.53 -37.04 5.89
N TYR A 548 -9.56 -38.23 6.50
CA TYR A 548 -9.40 -38.39 7.94
C TYR A 548 -7.98 -38.04 8.40
N THR A 549 -7.88 -37.11 9.34
CA THR A 549 -6.64 -36.74 10.02
C THR A 549 -6.75 -36.87 11.54
N GLY A 550 -7.95 -37.13 12.07
CA GLY A 550 -8.23 -37.18 13.51
C GLY A 550 -8.33 -35.78 14.16
N HIS A 551 -8.31 -34.71 13.37
CA HIS A 551 -8.35 -33.33 13.86
C HIS A 551 -9.61 -32.58 13.38
N ILE A 552 -10.01 -31.58 14.15
CA ILE A 552 -11.10 -30.67 13.76
C ILE A 552 -10.75 -30.01 12.42
N GLY A 553 -11.66 -30.09 11.45
CA GLY A 553 -11.51 -29.46 10.14
C GLY A 553 -11.32 -30.43 8.97
N ASP A 554 -11.40 -31.76 9.19
CA ASP A 554 -11.30 -32.79 8.15
C ASP A 554 -12.38 -32.68 7.08
N GLY A 555 -13.51 -32.07 7.40
CA GLY A 555 -14.55 -31.79 6.42
C GLY A 555 -15.93 -32.27 6.84
N LYS A 556 -16.89 -32.12 5.90
CA LYS A 556 -18.27 -32.61 6.02
C LYS A 556 -18.72 -33.15 4.68
N ILE A 557 -19.54 -34.19 4.71
CA ILE A 557 -20.15 -34.82 3.55
C ILE A 557 -21.66 -34.66 3.66
N PHE A 558 -22.28 -34.16 2.60
CA PHE A 558 -23.70 -33.97 2.48
C PHE A 558 -24.21 -34.80 1.31
N VAL A 559 -25.37 -35.44 1.48
CA VAL A 559 -26.00 -36.24 0.44
C VAL A 559 -27.36 -35.66 0.14
N TYR A 560 -27.64 -35.47 -1.14
CA TYR A 560 -28.90 -34.93 -1.65
C TYR A 560 -29.49 -35.90 -2.67
N ASP A 561 -30.82 -35.99 -2.72
CA ASP A 561 -31.51 -36.63 -3.82
C ASP A 561 -31.50 -35.68 -5.03
N VAL A 562 -31.29 -36.24 -6.23
CA VAL A 562 -31.32 -35.51 -7.49
C VAL A 562 -32.56 -35.95 -8.27
N GLU A 563 -33.37 -34.99 -8.63
CA GLU A 563 -34.62 -35.28 -9.35
C GLU A 563 -34.33 -35.68 -10.80
N GLU A 564 -33.39 -34.97 -11.45
CA GLU A 564 -33.09 -35.16 -12.87
C GLU A 564 -31.67 -34.74 -13.18
N VAL A 565 -31.02 -35.38 -14.15
CA VAL A 565 -29.76 -34.99 -14.77
C VAL A 565 -29.93 -35.03 -16.28
N VAL A 566 -29.55 -33.96 -16.96
CA VAL A 566 -29.64 -33.88 -18.43
C VAL A 566 -28.26 -33.54 -19.01
N LYS A 567 -27.81 -34.33 -19.98
CA LYS A 567 -26.57 -34.11 -20.70
C LYS A 567 -26.79 -33.07 -21.80
N VAL A 568 -26.22 -31.91 -21.68
CA VAL A 568 -26.46 -30.74 -22.56
C VAL A 568 -26.15 -31.07 -24.03
N ARG A 569 -25.11 -31.88 -24.28
CA ARG A 569 -24.65 -32.20 -25.65
C ARG A 569 -25.63 -33.10 -26.41
N THR A 570 -26.22 -34.09 -25.74
CA THR A 570 -27.03 -35.12 -26.38
C THR A 570 -28.52 -35.05 -26.05
N GLY A 571 -28.88 -34.36 -24.95
CA GLY A 571 -30.26 -34.35 -24.43
C GLY A 571 -30.65 -35.60 -23.64
N GLU A 572 -29.72 -36.54 -23.43
CA GLU A 572 -29.91 -37.71 -22.59
C GLU A 572 -30.23 -37.30 -21.16
N SER A 573 -31.13 -38.05 -20.50
CA SER A 573 -31.54 -37.76 -19.13
C SER A 573 -31.38 -38.97 -18.20
N GLY A 574 -31.43 -38.69 -16.89
CA GLY A 574 -31.35 -39.74 -15.88
C GLY A 574 -29.99 -40.44 -15.82
N PHE A 575 -29.99 -41.76 -15.76
CA PHE A 575 -28.80 -42.58 -15.67
C PHE A 575 -27.87 -42.45 -16.91
N ASP A 576 -28.46 -42.41 -18.10
CA ASP A 576 -27.75 -42.34 -19.37
C ASP A 576 -26.96 -41.01 -19.51
N ALA A 577 -27.48 -39.94 -18.91
CA ALA A 577 -26.78 -38.65 -18.88
C ALA A 577 -25.46 -38.67 -18.09
N LEU A 578 -25.27 -39.65 -17.21
CA LEU A 578 -24.04 -39.83 -16.40
C LEU A 578 -23.02 -40.78 -17.05
N GLN A 579 -23.39 -41.43 -18.15
CA GLN A 579 -22.48 -42.29 -18.89
C GLN A 579 -21.67 -41.45 -19.88
N ASP A 580 -20.35 -41.50 -19.78
CA ASP A 580 -19.47 -41.00 -20.83
C ASP A 580 -19.11 -42.19 -21.72
N ASP A 581 -19.83 -42.34 -22.83
CA ASP A 581 -19.38 -43.21 -23.90
C ASP A 581 -18.11 -42.63 -24.51
N GLU A 582 -17.03 -43.42 -24.58
CA GLU A 582 -15.75 -43.06 -25.22
C GLU A 582 -15.91 -42.62 -26.67
#